data_63d93f1ca8641971dc04bee732617797
#
_entry.id   63d93f1ca8641971dc04bee732617797
#
_cell.length_a   1.000
_cell.length_b   1.000
_cell.length_c   1.000
_cell.angle_alpha   90.00
_cell.angle_beta   90.00
_cell.angle_gamma   90.00
#
_symmetry.space_group_name_H-M   'P 1'
#
loop_
_entity.id
_entity.type
_entity.pdbx_description
1 polymer ?
#
loop_
_entity_poly.entity_id
_entity_poly.type
_entity_poly.pdbx_seq_one_letter_code
_entity_poly.pdbx_strand_id
1 'polypeptide(L)'
;MLSPTDILRLPYTADLTEGGVAYALRSLNYSFERAGTSPYDRLRRTVANVAVELAFRRYLSTNNIPFEVKAAAPFTDRERYDVSLGGQRCDLKPYLISHRAQIVEMRRDPSILLNAPALIPADQHAGDGHLRNDLYVFGFLAGLIAASQADLKKAIETKQPHYLVHAMPEAWRKPTSWNPLGVLTLKSDSAEELLVEVNGQDEAREMKRRVISLPPKTKINLNESFYSISSIHIRRVTDGRLGIKCESIKEAHVIQPAEWGNIWVYGLEIFLAGYLSYEDFGQRAVALAPNSKVFQYEHTRVKNLSLPVSNLKPMKKLFEGM
;
A
#
# COMPACT_ATOMS: atom_id res chain seq x y z
N MET A 1 7.25 -28.22 -12.28
CA MET A 1 6.83 -27.01 -13.00
C MET A 1 5.44 -26.66 -12.48
N LEU A 2 5.16 -25.41 -12.21
CA LEU A 2 3.87 -24.96 -11.71
C LEU A 2 2.78 -25.13 -12.79
N SER A 3 1.61 -25.62 -12.41
CA SER A 3 0.43 -25.77 -13.29
C SER A 3 -0.64 -24.73 -12.91
N PRO A 4 -1.64 -24.44 -13.77
CA PRO A 4 -2.73 -23.53 -13.45
C PRO A 4 -3.53 -23.94 -12.21
N THR A 5 -3.65 -25.24 -11.94
CA THR A 5 -4.36 -25.80 -10.78
C THR A 5 -3.59 -25.64 -9.46
N ASP A 6 -2.31 -25.29 -9.53
CA ASP A 6 -1.48 -25.02 -8.35
C ASP A 6 -1.61 -23.59 -7.84
N ILE A 7 -2.18 -22.69 -8.66
CA ILE A 7 -2.43 -21.29 -8.27
C ILE A 7 -3.57 -21.26 -7.25
N LEU A 8 -3.24 -20.80 -6.04
CA LEU A 8 -4.22 -20.71 -4.95
C LEU A 8 -5.03 -19.42 -5.09
N ARG A 9 -6.36 -19.55 -5.18
CA ARG A 9 -7.29 -18.42 -5.27
C ARG A 9 -7.86 -18.11 -3.89
N LEU A 10 -7.72 -16.86 -3.45
CA LEU A 10 -8.25 -16.38 -2.17
C LEU A 10 -9.35 -15.35 -2.41
N PRO A 11 -10.45 -15.41 -1.65
CA PRO A 11 -11.50 -14.41 -1.72
C PRO A 11 -11.00 -13.06 -1.21
N TYR A 12 -11.54 -11.99 -1.78
CA TYR A 12 -11.28 -10.63 -1.34
C TYR A 12 -12.51 -10.05 -0.64
N THR A 13 -12.29 -9.39 0.50
CA THR A 13 -13.34 -8.72 1.29
C THR A 13 -12.92 -7.30 1.63
N ALA A 14 -13.87 -6.40 1.86
CA ALA A 14 -13.61 -4.96 2.06
C ALA A 14 -12.69 -4.66 3.25
N ASP A 15 -12.76 -5.45 4.31
CA ASP A 15 -11.93 -5.32 5.51
C ASP A 15 -10.43 -5.49 5.23
N LEU A 16 -10.05 -6.22 4.17
CA LEU A 16 -8.66 -6.30 3.72
C LEU A 16 -8.16 -4.94 3.21
N THR A 17 -9.02 -4.21 2.47
CA THR A 17 -8.70 -2.82 2.07
C THR A 17 -8.62 -1.90 3.28
N GLU A 18 -9.55 -2.01 4.23
CA GLU A 18 -9.55 -1.19 5.44
C GLU A 18 -8.25 -1.37 6.24
N GLY A 19 -7.83 -2.61 6.44
CA GLY A 19 -6.55 -2.94 7.07
C GLY A 19 -5.36 -2.36 6.31
N GLY A 20 -5.37 -2.47 4.98
CA GLY A 20 -4.36 -1.89 4.11
C GLY A 20 -4.30 -0.36 4.18
N VAL A 21 -5.45 0.32 4.21
CA VAL A 21 -5.55 1.79 4.37
C VAL A 21 -4.99 2.20 5.74
N ALA A 22 -5.39 1.52 6.81
CA ALA A 22 -4.89 1.82 8.16
C ALA A 22 -3.36 1.69 8.25
N TYR A 23 -2.77 0.70 7.59
CA TYR A 23 -1.32 0.52 7.51
C TYR A 23 -0.66 1.60 6.64
N ALA A 24 -1.21 1.87 5.44
CA ALA A 24 -0.65 2.83 4.51
C ALA A 24 -0.51 4.23 5.12
N LEU A 25 -1.51 4.66 5.89
CA LEU A 25 -1.48 5.96 6.58
C LEU A 25 -0.37 6.04 7.63
N ARG A 26 -0.17 4.98 8.41
CA ARG A 26 0.91 4.91 9.39
C ARG A 26 2.29 4.92 8.73
N SER A 27 2.42 4.36 7.54
CA SER A 27 3.68 4.29 6.80
C SER A 27 4.07 5.59 6.09
N LEU A 28 3.16 6.56 5.96
CA LEU A 28 3.39 7.81 5.23
C LEU A 28 4.61 8.60 5.72
N ASN A 29 4.83 8.64 7.03
CA ASN A 29 5.96 9.36 7.63
C ASN A 29 7.32 8.74 7.27
N TYR A 30 7.32 7.45 6.94
CA TYR A 30 8.53 6.65 6.67
C TYR A 30 8.67 6.28 5.18
N SER A 31 7.68 6.65 4.35
CA SER A 31 7.73 6.36 2.92
C SER A 31 8.74 7.26 2.24
N PHE A 32 9.81 6.67 1.72
CA PHE A 32 10.76 7.37 0.88
C PHE A 32 10.10 7.75 -0.44
N GLU A 33 10.22 9.01 -0.84
CA GLU A 33 9.80 9.47 -2.15
C GLU A 33 10.77 8.89 -3.19
N ARG A 34 10.29 7.92 -3.96
CA ARG A 34 10.98 7.55 -5.20
C ARG A 34 10.51 8.51 -6.29
N ALA A 35 11.45 9.18 -6.95
CA ALA A 35 11.16 10.12 -8.02
C ALA A 35 10.20 9.51 -9.06
N GLY A 36 9.24 10.30 -9.52
CA GLY A 36 8.34 9.94 -10.62
C GLY A 36 7.11 9.09 -10.26
N THR A 37 6.78 8.90 -8.97
CA THR A 37 5.53 8.23 -8.56
C THR A 37 4.59 9.19 -7.86
N SER A 38 3.31 9.20 -8.27
CA SER A 38 2.26 9.82 -7.45
C SER A 38 2.28 9.21 -6.05
N PRO A 39 2.23 10.01 -4.97
CA PRO A 39 2.12 9.49 -3.60
C PRO A 39 0.90 8.57 -3.44
N TYR A 40 -0.18 8.85 -4.15
CA TYR A 40 -1.41 8.04 -4.11
C TYR A 40 -1.25 6.67 -4.76
N ASP A 41 -0.49 6.54 -5.84
CA ASP A 41 -0.20 5.23 -6.45
C ASP A 41 0.63 4.34 -5.53
N ARG A 42 1.53 4.96 -4.77
CA ARG A 42 2.30 4.24 -3.75
C ARG A 42 1.39 3.77 -2.62
N LEU A 43 0.52 4.66 -2.12
CA LEU A 43 -0.43 4.31 -1.07
C LEU A 43 -1.36 3.17 -1.52
N ARG A 44 -1.92 3.23 -2.74
CA ARG A 44 -2.74 2.14 -3.30
C ARG A 44 -1.99 0.81 -3.38
N ARG A 45 -0.71 0.84 -3.78
CA ARG A 45 0.12 -0.38 -3.77
C ARG A 45 0.37 -0.90 -2.36
N THR A 46 0.63 -0.01 -1.41
CA THR A 46 0.77 -0.41 0.01
C THR A 46 -0.54 -1.02 0.52
N VAL A 47 -1.69 -0.41 0.23
CA VAL A 47 -3.01 -0.97 0.56
C VAL A 47 -3.19 -2.36 -0.04
N ALA A 48 -2.86 -2.53 -1.33
CA ALA A 48 -2.97 -3.80 -2.03
C ALA A 48 -2.04 -4.87 -1.44
N ASN A 49 -0.80 -4.50 -1.13
CA ASN A 49 0.19 -5.42 -0.57
C ASN A 49 -0.25 -5.94 0.80
N VAL A 50 -0.65 -5.04 1.68
CA VAL A 50 -1.14 -5.42 3.02
C VAL A 50 -2.44 -6.24 2.93
N ALA A 51 -3.33 -5.92 1.99
CA ALA A 51 -4.54 -6.71 1.77
C ALA A 51 -4.23 -8.16 1.39
N VAL A 52 -3.23 -8.39 0.52
CA VAL A 52 -2.78 -9.75 0.15
C VAL A 52 -2.16 -10.46 1.35
N GLU A 53 -1.34 -9.78 2.13
CA GLU A 53 -0.74 -10.32 3.36
C GLU A 53 -1.83 -10.75 4.35
N LEU A 54 -2.80 -9.88 4.63
CA LEU A 54 -3.91 -10.19 5.53
C LEU A 54 -4.77 -11.36 5.02
N ALA A 55 -5.01 -11.45 3.71
CA ALA A 55 -5.73 -12.57 3.11
C ALA A 55 -4.94 -13.89 3.25
N PHE A 56 -3.62 -13.83 3.07
CA PHE A 56 -2.74 -15.00 3.26
C PHE A 56 -2.77 -15.47 4.71
N ARG A 57 -2.61 -14.57 5.68
CA ARG A 57 -2.71 -14.91 7.11
C ARG A 57 -4.06 -15.52 7.47
N ARG A 58 -5.14 -14.96 6.91
CA ARG A 58 -6.50 -15.51 7.07
C ARG A 58 -6.60 -16.94 6.51
N TYR A 59 -6.05 -17.16 5.32
CA TYR A 59 -6.01 -18.48 4.71
C TYR A 59 -5.26 -19.49 5.60
N LEU A 60 -4.09 -19.13 6.11
CA LEU A 60 -3.31 -19.97 7.02
C LEU A 60 -4.11 -20.31 8.27
N SER A 61 -4.74 -19.33 8.92
CA SER A 61 -5.60 -19.54 10.10
C SER A 61 -6.79 -20.44 9.81
N THR A 62 -7.48 -20.21 8.69
CA THR A 62 -8.67 -21.01 8.32
C THR A 62 -8.35 -22.47 8.02
N ASN A 63 -7.14 -22.74 7.52
CA ASN A 63 -6.68 -24.09 7.21
C ASN A 63 -5.86 -24.73 8.34
N ASN A 64 -5.79 -24.09 9.53
CA ASN A 64 -5.02 -24.55 10.69
C ASN A 64 -3.53 -24.76 10.38
N ILE A 65 -2.96 -23.96 9.47
CA ILE A 65 -1.54 -23.98 9.16
C ILE A 65 -0.83 -23.08 10.17
N PRO A 66 0.12 -23.60 10.98
CA PRO A 66 0.82 -22.81 11.99
C PRO A 66 1.68 -21.71 11.35
N PHE A 67 1.58 -20.50 11.85
CA PHE A 67 2.43 -19.40 11.42
C PHE A 67 2.68 -18.41 12.55
N GLU A 68 3.76 -17.67 12.43
CA GLU A 68 4.11 -16.57 13.32
C GLU A 68 4.15 -15.27 12.56
N VAL A 69 3.78 -14.20 13.22
CA VAL A 69 3.88 -12.82 12.70
C VAL A 69 4.86 -12.08 13.58
N LYS A 70 5.89 -11.48 12.99
CA LYS A 70 6.78 -10.62 13.75
C LYS A 70 5.97 -9.46 14.33
N ALA A 71 6.09 -9.22 15.64
CA ALA A 71 5.52 -8.04 16.29
C ALA A 71 5.97 -6.79 15.54
N ALA A 72 5.13 -5.72 15.54
CA ALA A 72 5.37 -4.50 14.78
C ALA A 72 6.82 -4.01 14.94
N ALA A 73 7.66 -4.33 13.95
CA ALA A 73 9.04 -3.87 13.91
C ALA A 73 9.08 -2.44 13.37
N PRO A 74 10.04 -1.61 13.84
CA PRO A 74 10.26 -0.30 13.26
C PRO A 74 10.45 -0.40 11.74
N PHE A 75 9.98 0.58 10.98
CA PHE A 75 10.16 0.61 9.52
C PHE A 75 11.62 0.61 9.07
N THR A 76 12.54 0.85 9.99
CA THR A 76 14.00 0.79 9.81
C THR A 76 14.58 -0.60 10.03
N ASP A 77 13.81 -1.55 10.54
CA ASP A 77 14.29 -2.91 10.76
C ASP A 77 14.64 -3.59 9.44
N ARG A 78 15.85 -4.13 9.33
CA ARG A 78 16.35 -4.83 8.14
C ARG A 78 15.79 -6.23 8.00
N GLU A 79 15.44 -6.88 9.11
CA GLU A 79 14.87 -8.23 9.14
C GLU A 79 13.36 -8.23 8.94
N ARG A 80 12.89 -7.70 7.82
CA ARG A 80 11.46 -7.67 7.50
C ARG A 80 11.03 -8.96 6.83
N TYR A 81 10.02 -9.56 7.40
CA TYR A 81 9.24 -10.61 6.78
C TYR A 81 7.78 -10.49 7.22
N ASP A 82 6.86 -10.94 6.36
CA ASP A 82 5.43 -10.78 6.61
C ASP A 82 4.89 -11.88 7.52
N VAL A 83 5.36 -13.10 7.34
CA VAL A 83 5.01 -14.27 8.17
C VAL A 83 6.20 -15.23 8.26
N SER A 84 6.25 -16.03 9.35
CA SER A 84 7.15 -17.17 9.48
C SER A 84 6.35 -18.46 9.43
N LEU A 85 6.76 -19.40 8.60
CA LEU A 85 6.13 -20.69 8.40
C LEU A 85 7.16 -21.79 8.67
N GLY A 86 6.91 -22.64 9.69
CA GLY A 86 7.86 -23.69 10.07
C GLY A 86 9.28 -23.17 10.35
N GLY A 87 9.42 -21.97 10.89
CA GLY A 87 10.69 -21.31 11.16
C GLY A 87 11.35 -20.64 9.94
N GLN A 88 10.73 -20.73 8.74
CA GLN A 88 11.20 -20.02 7.53
C GLN A 88 10.51 -18.66 7.41
N ARG A 89 11.27 -17.59 7.24
CA ARG A 89 10.76 -16.25 7.03
C ARG A 89 10.21 -16.12 5.60
N CYS A 90 8.97 -15.65 5.48
CA CYS A 90 8.28 -15.47 4.20
C CYS A 90 8.04 -13.99 3.93
N ASP A 91 8.55 -13.52 2.80
CA ASP A 91 8.34 -12.17 2.28
C ASP A 91 7.37 -12.24 1.09
N LEU A 92 6.18 -11.68 1.26
CA LEU A 92 5.16 -11.66 0.21
C LEU A 92 5.50 -10.59 -0.83
N LYS A 93 5.40 -10.96 -2.09
CA LYS A 93 5.63 -10.10 -3.26
C LYS A 93 4.35 -9.99 -4.09
N PRO A 94 3.36 -9.21 -3.61
CA PRO A 94 2.10 -9.04 -4.33
C PRO A 94 2.21 -7.99 -5.43
N TYR A 95 1.41 -8.19 -6.48
CA TYR A 95 1.27 -7.25 -7.59
C TYR A 95 -0.20 -6.87 -7.77
N LEU A 96 -0.50 -5.57 -7.75
CA LEU A 96 -1.83 -5.06 -8.06
C LEU A 96 -2.01 -5.00 -9.58
N ILE A 97 -2.97 -5.76 -10.08
CA ILE A 97 -3.43 -5.73 -11.47
C ILE A 97 -4.73 -4.92 -11.50
N SER A 98 -4.68 -3.72 -12.09
CA SER A 98 -5.82 -2.79 -12.12
C SER A 98 -6.40 -2.57 -13.51
N HIS A 99 -5.78 -3.11 -14.55
CA HIS A 99 -6.28 -3.00 -15.90
C HIS A 99 -7.42 -4.01 -16.15
N ARG A 100 -8.60 -3.49 -16.51
CA ARG A 100 -9.85 -4.28 -16.60
C ARG A 100 -9.74 -5.51 -17.50
N ALA A 101 -9.11 -5.40 -18.68
CA ALA A 101 -8.95 -6.52 -19.59
C ALA A 101 -8.12 -7.65 -18.96
N GLN A 102 -7.00 -7.30 -18.32
CA GLN A 102 -6.15 -8.28 -17.64
C GLN A 102 -6.89 -8.95 -16.47
N ILE A 103 -7.67 -8.19 -15.69
CA ILE A 103 -8.48 -8.73 -14.60
C ILE A 103 -9.48 -9.77 -15.13
N VAL A 104 -10.18 -9.45 -16.23
CA VAL A 104 -11.15 -10.36 -16.84
C VAL A 104 -10.45 -11.64 -17.31
N GLU A 105 -9.31 -11.53 -17.97
CA GLU A 105 -8.52 -12.68 -18.43
C GLU A 105 -8.03 -13.54 -17.26
N MET A 106 -7.40 -12.94 -16.25
CA MET A 106 -6.92 -13.65 -15.05
C MET A 106 -8.02 -14.44 -14.34
N ARG A 107 -9.22 -13.86 -14.24
CA ARG A 107 -10.34 -14.53 -13.58
C ARG A 107 -10.94 -15.64 -14.41
N ARG A 108 -10.96 -15.47 -15.74
CA ARG A 108 -11.42 -16.51 -16.68
C ARG A 108 -10.44 -17.65 -16.78
N ASP A 109 -9.16 -17.32 -16.95
CA ASP A 109 -8.08 -18.28 -17.14
C ASP A 109 -6.81 -17.87 -16.38
N PRO A 110 -6.63 -18.38 -15.15
CA PRO A 110 -5.42 -18.09 -14.37
C PRO A 110 -4.12 -18.60 -15.00
N SER A 111 -4.17 -19.45 -16.03
CA SER A 111 -2.96 -19.94 -16.71
C SER A 111 -2.11 -18.84 -17.31
N ILE A 112 -2.72 -17.69 -17.64
CA ILE A 112 -1.98 -16.53 -18.15
C ILE A 112 -0.91 -16.04 -17.17
N LEU A 113 -1.11 -16.27 -15.86
CA LEU A 113 -0.15 -15.90 -14.83
C LEU A 113 1.13 -16.74 -14.89
N LEU A 114 1.11 -17.93 -15.48
CA LEU A 114 2.30 -18.79 -15.58
C LEU A 114 3.42 -18.13 -16.40
N ASN A 115 3.04 -17.30 -17.38
CA ASN A 115 3.98 -16.55 -18.22
C ASN A 115 4.32 -15.16 -17.65
N ALA A 116 3.59 -14.72 -16.62
CA ALA A 116 3.91 -13.47 -15.94
C ALA A 116 5.26 -13.59 -15.20
N PRO A 117 6.05 -12.52 -15.14
CA PRO A 117 7.29 -12.56 -14.38
C PRO A 117 7.02 -12.42 -12.88
N ALA A 118 7.62 -13.27 -12.07
CA ALA A 118 7.89 -13.01 -10.66
C ALA A 118 9.05 -12.02 -10.58
N LEU A 119 8.83 -10.84 -10.00
CA LEU A 119 9.79 -9.73 -10.01
C LEU A 119 10.24 -9.38 -8.60
N ILE A 120 11.53 -9.14 -8.43
CA ILE A 120 12.08 -8.53 -7.22
C ILE A 120 13.01 -7.40 -7.62
N PRO A 121 12.86 -6.17 -7.05
CA PRO A 121 13.84 -5.12 -7.26
C PRO A 121 15.22 -5.59 -6.90
N ALA A 122 16.21 -5.36 -7.77
CA ALA A 122 17.56 -5.89 -7.60
C ALA A 122 18.24 -5.34 -6.33
N ASP A 123 17.94 -4.10 -5.96
CA ASP A 123 18.39 -3.48 -4.71
C ASP A 123 17.79 -4.13 -3.46
N GLN A 124 16.53 -4.58 -3.53
CA GLN A 124 15.90 -5.30 -2.42
C GLN A 124 16.49 -6.70 -2.27
N HIS A 125 16.71 -7.41 -3.38
CA HIS A 125 17.34 -8.74 -3.33
C HIS A 125 18.78 -8.68 -2.84
N ALA A 126 19.54 -7.65 -3.21
CA ALA A 126 20.91 -7.45 -2.74
C ALA A 126 21.01 -6.86 -1.33
N GLY A 127 19.87 -6.50 -0.72
CA GLY A 127 19.84 -5.90 0.62
C GLY A 127 20.26 -6.88 1.71
N ASP A 128 20.83 -6.33 2.81
CA ASP A 128 21.21 -7.09 3.97
C ASP A 128 20.00 -7.69 4.72
N GLY A 129 20.22 -8.76 5.47
CA GLY A 129 19.24 -9.35 6.38
C GLY A 129 18.47 -10.55 5.84
N HIS A 130 18.67 -10.95 4.57
CA HIS A 130 18.13 -12.19 4.04
C HIS A 130 18.96 -13.41 4.41
N LEU A 131 18.28 -14.49 4.77
CA LEU A 131 18.88 -15.81 4.93
C LEU A 131 18.66 -16.62 3.63
N ARG A 132 19.52 -17.60 3.36
CA ARG A 132 19.43 -18.41 2.13
C ARG A 132 18.10 -19.15 1.98
N ASN A 133 17.52 -19.56 3.10
CA ASN A 133 16.25 -20.27 3.18
C ASN A 133 15.03 -19.40 3.37
N ASP A 134 15.17 -18.05 3.42
CA ASP A 134 14.03 -17.15 3.40
C ASP A 134 13.21 -17.39 2.13
N LEU A 135 11.91 -17.22 2.21
CA LEU A 135 11.01 -17.51 1.12
C LEU A 135 10.43 -16.20 0.53
N TYR A 136 10.44 -16.12 -0.78
CA TYR A 136 9.60 -15.18 -1.52
C TYR A 136 8.32 -15.88 -1.93
N VAL A 137 7.18 -15.31 -1.54
CA VAL A 137 5.84 -15.76 -1.93
C VAL A 137 5.25 -14.75 -2.89
N PHE A 138 4.91 -15.19 -4.11
CA PHE A 138 4.42 -14.31 -5.17
C PHE A 138 2.90 -14.38 -5.31
N GLY A 139 2.27 -13.21 -5.42
CA GLY A 139 0.83 -13.11 -5.55
C GLY A 139 0.39 -12.00 -6.49
N PHE A 140 -0.84 -12.11 -6.99
CA PHE A 140 -1.49 -11.11 -7.84
C PHE A 140 -2.84 -10.75 -7.22
N LEU A 141 -3.07 -9.47 -7.01
CA LEU A 141 -4.38 -8.94 -6.63
C LEU A 141 -5.06 -8.37 -7.86
N ALA A 142 -6.14 -9.00 -8.29
CA ALA A 142 -7.07 -8.42 -9.24
C ALA A 142 -7.92 -7.37 -8.51
N GLY A 143 -7.74 -6.08 -8.82
CA GLY A 143 -8.45 -5.02 -8.12
C GLY A 143 -8.50 -3.72 -8.91
N LEU A 144 -9.63 -3.04 -8.90
CA LEU A 144 -9.81 -1.75 -9.53
C LEU A 144 -9.38 -0.61 -8.61
N ILE A 145 -9.03 0.51 -9.18
CA ILE A 145 -8.73 1.76 -8.48
C ILE A 145 -9.51 2.90 -9.11
N ALA A 146 -9.93 3.88 -8.32
CA ALA A 146 -10.47 5.14 -8.80
C ALA A 146 -9.35 6.19 -8.69
N ALA A 147 -8.50 6.26 -9.71
CA ALA A 147 -7.31 7.10 -9.72
C ALA A 147 -7.57 8.51 -10.27
N SER A 148 -8.53 8.64 -11.20
CA SER A 148 -8.96 9.91 -11.76
C SER A 148 -10.15 10.50 -10.99
N GLN A 149 -10.35 11.81 -11.11
CA GLN A 149 -11.54 12.49 -10.54
C GLN A 149 -12.85 11.95 -11.14
N ALA A 150 -12.83 11.57 -12.43
CA ALA A 150 -14.00 10.96 -13.08
C ALA A 150 -14.33 9.59 -12.50
N ASP A 151 -13.32 8.72 -12.24
CA ASP A 151 -13.54 7.43 -11.61
C ASP A 151 -14.02 7.59 -10.17
N LEU A 152 -13.46 8.56 -9.43
CA LEU A 152 -13.88 8.86 -8.07
C LEU A 152 -15.35 9.32 -8.04
N LYS A 153 -15.75 10.24 -8.92
CA LYS A 153 -17.13 10.69 -9.03
C LYS A 153 -18.07 9.50 -9.30
N LYS A 154 -17.72 8.65 -10.25
CA LYS A 154 -18.48 7.43 -10.55
C LYS A 154 -18.57 6.49 -9.36
N ALA A 155 -17.48 6.29 -8.62
CA ALA A 155 -17.47 5.45 -7.42
C ALA A 155 -18.43 5.99 -6.34
N ILE A 156 -18.47 7.31 -6.14
CA ILE A 156 -19.38 7.99 -5.20
C ILE A 156 -20.83 7.84 -5.65
N GLU A 157 -21.13 8.12 -6.92
CA GLU A 157 -22.48 7.98 -7.49
C GLU A 157 -23.02 6.55 -7.36
N THR A 158 -22.14 5.56 -7.46
CA THR A 158 -22.47 4.14 -7.29
C THR A 158 -22.35 3.65 -5.84
N LYS A 159 -22.21 4.56 -4.88
CA LYS A 159 -22.10 4.27 -3.42
C LYS A 159 -20.95 3.30 -3.08
N GLN A 160 -19.89 3.31 -3.87
CA GLN A 160 -18.69 2.52 -3.56
C GLN A 160 -17.92 3.16 -2.40
N PRO A 161 -17.28 2.35 -1.54
CA PRO A 161 -16.42 2.87 -0.50
C PRO A 161 -15.25 3.66 -1.11
N HIS A 162 -14.78 4.66 -0.39
CA HIS A 162 -13.64 5.48 -0.79
C HIS A 162 -12.89 5.97 0.44
N TYR A 163 -11.64 6.33 0.27
CA TYR A 163 -10.81 6.94 1.29
C TYR A 163 -9.99 8.08 0.69
N LEU A 164 -10.41 9.31 0.98
CA LEU A 164 -9.85 10.52 0.41
C LEU A 164 -8.74 11.06 1.31
N VAL A 165 -7.54 11.09 0.79
CA VAL A 165 -6.36 11.57 1.51
C VAL A 165 -5.62 12.62 0.69
N HIS A 166 -5.04 13.59 1.37
CA HIS A 166 -4.05 14.51 0.84
C HIS A 166 -2.75 14.31 1.59
N ALA A 167 -1.68 13.95 0.88
CA ALA A 167 -0.33 13.83 1.45
C ALA A 167 0.27 15.24 1.59
N MET A 168 0.65 15.61 2.81
CA MET A 168 1.22 16.93 3.06
C MET A 168 2.60 17.10 2.40
N PRO A 169 2.99 18.33 2.05
CA PRO A 169 4.33 18.64 1.56
C PRO A 169 5.45 18.19 2.51
N GLU A 170 6.66 18.05 1.99
CA GLU A 170 7.79 17.52 2.76
C GLU A 170 8.08 18.33 4.02
N ALA A 171 8.01 19.66 3.94
CA ALA A 171 8.22 20.54 5.09
C ALA A 171 7.26 20.27 6.27
N TRP A 172 6.05 19.77 6.00
CA TRP A 172 5.08 19.39 7.01
C TRP A 172 5.31 17.97 7.53
N ARG A 173 5.76 17.07 6.66
CA ARG A 173 5.98 15.66 6.99
C ARG A 173 7.32 15.41 7.68
N LYS A 174 8.34 16.17 7.28
CA LYS A 174 9.73 16.04 7.76
C LYS A 174 10.29 17.42 8.05
N PRO A 175 9.84 18.06 9.12
CA PRO A 175 10.37 19.37 9.48
C PRO A 175 11.88 19.30 9.75
N THR A 176 12.61 20.36 9.44
CA THR A 176 14.06 20.42 9.62
C THR A 176 14.48 20.39 11.08
N SER A 177 13.63 20.84 11.98
CA SER A 177 13.79 20.77 13.44
C SER A 177 12.60 20.06 14.07
N TRP A 178 12.88 19.17 15.04
CA TRP A 178 11.82 18.44 15.74
C TRP A 178 11.28 19.27 16.89
N ASN A 179 10.40 20.22 16.55
CA ASN A 179 9.74 21.13 17.46
C ASN A 179 8.22 21.12 17.21
N PRO A 180 7.40 21.53 18.20
CA PRO A 180 5.97 21.69 17.99
C PRO A 180 5.70 22.63 16.82
N LEU A 181 4.75 22.28 15.96
CA LEU A 181 4.30 23.14 14.86
C LEU A 181 3.52 24.38 15.34
N GLY A 182 3.19 24.44 16.62
CA GLY A 182 2.38 25.49 17.22
C GLY A 182 0.88 25.30 16.94
N VAL A 183 0.11 26.38 17.10
CA VAL A 183 -1.34 26.35 16.86
C VAL A 183 -1.62 26.03 15.40
N LEU A 184 -2.40 24.96 15.20
CA LEU A 184 -2.84 24.53 13.87
C LEU A 184 -4.18 25.21 13.53
N THR A 185 -4.21 25.95 12.45
CA THR A 185 -5.41 26.59 11.94
C THR A 185 -5.92 25.86 10.70
N LEU A 186 -7.19 25.46 10.71
CA LEU A 186 -7.91 24.92 9.56
C LEU A 186 -8.96 25.92 9.11
N LYS A 187 -9.07 26.15 7.79
CA LYS A 187 -10.09 27.02 7.19
C LYS A 187 -10.67 26.32 5.96
N SER A 188 -12.00 26.25 5.89
CA SER A 188 -12.69 25.74 4.71
C SER A 188 -13.56 26.82 4.07
N ASP A 189 -13.66 26.83 2.74
CA ASP A 189 -14.64 27.59 2.00
C ASP A 189 -15.80 26.71 1.47
N SER A 190 -15.83 25.42 1.85
CA SER A 190 -16.93 24.51 1.54
C SER A 190 -18.27 25.04 2.05
N ALA A 191 -19.33 24.84 1.26
CA ALA A 191 -20.70 25.14 1.66
C ALA A 191 -21.26 24.14 2.69
N GLU A 192 -20.62 22.96 2.82
CA GLU A 192 -21.01 21.90 3.74
C GLU A 192 -19.98 21.73 4.85
N GLU A 193 -20.43 21.16 5.97
CA GLU A 193 -19.56 20.73 7.06
C GLU A 193 -18.58 19.65 6.57
N LEU A 194 -17.29 19.81 6.91
CA LEU A 194 -16.24 18.85 6.63
C LEU A 194 -15.79 18.16 7.90
N LEU A 195 -15.85 16.84 7.91
CA LEU A 195 -15.16 16.05 8.91
C LEU A 195 -13.73 15.80 8.41
N VAL A 196 -12.80 16.53 9.03
CA VAL A 196 -11.38 16.53 8.67
C VAL A 196 -10.61 15.72 9.69
N GLU A 197 -9.80 14.80 9.23
CA GLU A 197 -8.87 14.04 10.06
C GLU A 197 -7.43 14.46 9.74
N VAL A 198 -6.73 14.93 10.76
CA VAL A 198 -5.32 15.31 10.70
C VAL A 198 -4.50 14.15 11.25
N ASN A 199 -3.54 13.65 10.45
CA ASN A 199 -2.62 12.60 10.85
C ASN A 199 -1.19 13.14 10.84
N GLY A 200 -0.47 12.91 11.94
CA GLY A 200 0.89 13.39 12.13
C GLY A 200 1.61 12.63 13.23
N GLN A 201 2.58 13.28 13.84
CA GLN A 201 3.36 12.72 14.94
C GLN A 201 3.42 13.70 16.11
N ASP A 202 3.53 13.16 17.30
CA ASP A 202 3.81 13.89 18.54
C ASP A 202 5.32 14.03 18.80
N GLU A 203 5.68 14.49 20.00
CA GLU A 203 7.06 14.67 20.47
C GLU A 203 7.88 13.38 20.42
N ALA A 204 7.26 12.26 20.83
CA ALA A 204 7.89 10.95 20.86
C ALA A 204 7.97 10.27 19.49
N ARG A 205 7.56 10.95 18.40
CA ARG A 205 7.40 10.41 17.04
C ARG A 205 6.34 9.34 16.93
N GLU A 206 5.45 9.24 17.90
CA GLU A 206 4.31 8.35 17.82
C GLU A 206 3.20 8.95 16.95
N MET A 207 2.39 8.07 16.37
CA MET A 207 1.29 8.48 15.52
C MET A 207 0.23 9.22 16.32
N LYS A 208 -0.01 10.48 15.94
CA LYS A 208 -1.06 11.32 16.47
C LYS A 208 -2.15 11.55 15.42
N ARG A 209 -3.39 11.30 15.81
CA ARG A 209 -4.56 11.46 14.97
C ARG A 209 -5.58 12.37 15.64
N ARG A 210 -6.12 13.35 14.91
CA ARG A 210 -7.19 14.22 15.38
C ARG A 210 -8.30 14.33 14.36
N VAL A 211 -9.54 14.08 14.78
CA VAL A 211 -10.74 14.28 13.95
C VAL A 211 -11.43 15.57 14.39
N ILE A 212 -11.78 16.40 13.43
CA ILE A 212 -12.32 17.75 13.61
C ILE A 212 -13.55 17.92 12.74
N SER A 213 -14.65 18.38 13.33
CA SER A 213 -15.77 18.92 12.58
C SER A 213 -15.47 20.37 12.23
N LEU A 214 -15.40 20.69 10.95
CA LEU A 214 -15.18 22.03 10.43
C LEU A 214 -16.49 22.52 9.79
N PRO A 215 -17.22 23.43 10.47
CA PRO A 215 -18.48 23.96 9.95
C PRO A 215 -18.29 24.68 8.60
N PRO A 216 -19.39 24.92 7.82
CA PRO A 216 -19.32 25.58 6.54
C PRO A 216 -18.64 26.95 6.61
N LYS A 217 -17.72 27.22 5.71
CA LYS A 217 -17.05 28.53 5.54
C LYS A 217 -16.42 29.08 6.81
N THR A 218 -15.94 28.21 7.71
CA THR A 218 -15.37 28.60 9.00
C THR A 218 -13.86 28.39 9.09
N LYS A 219 -13.30 28.94 10.16
CA LYS A 219 -11.93 28.79 10.59
C LYS A 219 -11.90 28.27 12.03
N ILE A 220 -11.11 27.24 12.28
CA ILE A 220 -10.91 26.65 13.61
C ILE A 220 -9.43 26.64 13.94
N ASN A 221 -9.10 26.96 15.18
CA ASN A 221 -7.77 26.83 15.75
C ASN A 221 -7.73 25.60 16.67
N LEU A 222 -6.70 24.77 16.50
CA LEU A 222 -6.44 23.60 17.32
C LEU A 222 -5.21 23.86 18.19
N ASN A 223 -5.41 23.81 19.49
CA ASN A 223 -4.33 23.97 20.48
C ASN A 223 -3.66 22.63 20.81
N GLU A 224 -3.51 21.77 19.78
CA GLU A 224 -2.85 20.49 19.96
C GLU A 224 -1.47 20.50 19.32
N SER A 225 -0.47 20.04 20.07
CA SER A 225 0.90 19.98 19.59
C SER A 225 1.07 18.83 18.61
N PHE A 226 1.24 19.14 17.32
CA PHE A 226 1.82 18.25 16.31
C PHE A 226 3.27 18.66 16.10
N TYR A 227 4.14 17.66 15.89
CA TYR A 227 5.55 17.87 15.51
C TYR A 227 5.77 17.64 14.02
N SER A 228 4.90 16.88 13.39
CA SER A 228 4.79 16.76 11.93
C SER A 228 3.35 16.47 11.55
N ILE A 229 2.97 16.77 10.30
CA ILE A 229 1.68 16.37 9.73
C ILE A 229 1.96 15.62 8.43
N SER A 230 1.57 14.35 8.38
CA SER A 230 1.81 13.48 7.24
C SER A 230 0.72 13.54 6.19
N SER A 231 -0.53 13.62 6.65
CA SER A 231 -1.69 13.63 5.75
C SER A 231 -2.91 14.24 6.39
N ILE A 232 -3.79 14.71 5.53
CA ILE A 232 -5.16 15.09 5.86
C ILE A 232 -6.10 14.13 5.17
N HIS A 233 -7.14 13.71 5.86
CA HIS A 233 -8.20 12.87 5.33
C HIS A 233 -9.55 13.57 5.47
N ILE A 234 -10.43 13.41 4.48
CA ILE A 234 -11.83 13.82 4.54
C ILE A 234 -12.73 12.62 4.18
N ARG A 235 -13.91 12.57 4.82
CA ARG A 235 -14.86 11.47 4.58
C ARG A 235 -15.76 11.66 3.38
N ARG A 236 -15.90 12.92 2.91
CA ARG A 236 -16.75 13.27 1.76
C ARG A 236 -15.96 14.08 0.77
N VAL A 237 -16.26 13.94 -0.49
CA VAL A 237 -15.77 14.86 -1.51
C VAL A 237 -16.31 16.26 -1.22
N THR A 238 -15.47 17.25 -1.36
CA THR A 238 -15.80 18.66 -1.18
C THR A 238 -15.54 19.42 -2.48
N ASP A 239 -16.38 20.40 -2.75
CA ASP A 239 -16.18 21.43 -3.78
C ASP A 239 -15.34 22.61 -3.26
N GLY A 240 -15.21 22.71 -1.95
CA GLY A 240 -14.47 23.77 -1.28
C GLY A 240 -13.00 23.43 -1.06
N ARG A 241 -12.18 24.46 -0.91
CA ARG A 241 -10.77 24.36 -0.54
C ARG A 241 -10.62 24.17 0.97
N LEU A 242 -9.59 23.46 1.37
CA LEU A 242 -9.16 23.37 2.75
C LEU A 242 -7.78 24.02 2.92
N GLY A 243 -7.72 25.12 3.62
CA GLY A 243 -6.46 25.77 4.03
C GLY A 243 -5.99 25.24 5.38
N ILE A 244 -4.69 24.96 5.51
CA ILE A 244 -4.04 24.58 6.74
C ILE A 244 -2.83 25.47 6.98
N LYS A 245 -2.68 25.99 8.21
CA LYS A 245 -1.59 26.85 8.62
C LYS A 245 -1.14 26.48 10.03
N CYS A 246 0.15 26.58 10.31
CA CYS A 246 0.71 26.50 11.65
C CYS A 246 1.69 27.66 11.89
N GLU A 247 2.12 27.85 13.12
CA GLU A 247 3.01 28.95 13.48
C GLU A 247 4.44 28.78 12.97
N SER A 248 4.94 27.54 12.95
CA SER A 248 6.31 27.22 12.55
C SER A 248 6.54 27.26 11.03
N ILE A 249 5.48 27.18 10.20
CA ILE A 249 5.55 27.22 8.75
C ILE A 249 4.89 28.50 8.24
N LYS A 250 5.69 29.37 7.58
CA LYS A 250 5.22 30.72 7.18
C LYS A 250 4.05 30.67 6.20
N GLU A 251 4.07 29.75 5.23
CA GLU A 251 3.06 29.67 4.19
C GLU A 251 1.94 28.70 4.56
N ALA A 252 0.70 29.16 4.40
CA ALA A 252 -0.45 28.28 4.51
C ALA A 252 -0.46 27.30 3.33
N HIS A 253 -0.71 26.04 3.62
CA HIS A 253 -0.95 25.04 2.58
C HIS A 253 -2.46 24.99 2.26
N VAL A 254 -2.81 25.05 0.97
CA VAL A 254 -4.19 25.04 0.50
C VAL A 254 -4.42 23.83 -0.36
N ILE A 255 -5.32 22.96 0.07
CA ILE A 255 -5.72 21.76 -0.64
C ILE A 255 -6.90 22.08 -1.54
N GLN A 256 -6.72 21.91 -2.85
CA GLN A 256 -7.79 22.09 -3.82
C GLN A 256 -8.69 20.84 -3.90
N PRO A 257 -9.97 20.97 -4.32
CA PRO A 257 -10.86 19.81 -4.48
C PRO A 257 -10.30 18.68 -5.35
N ALA A 258 -9.52 19.03 -6.39
CA ALA A 258 -8.90 18.07 -7.30
C ALA A 258 -7.66 17.36 -6.74
N GLU A 259 -7.12 17.81 -5.61
CA GLU A 259 -5.89 17.25 -5.02
C GLU A 259 -6.15 16.11 -4.03
N TRP A 260 -7.41 15.82 -3.73
CA TRP A 260 -7.78 14.66 -2.92
C TRP A 260 -7.60 13.37 -3.71
N GLY A 261 -6.76 12.50 -3.21
CA GLY A 261 -6.51 11.18 -3.79
C GLY A 261 -7.33 10.09 -3.11
N ASN A 262 -8.07 9.33 -3.89
CA ASN A 262 -8.70 8.11 -3.37
C ASN A 262 -7.65 6.98 -3.32
N ILE A 263 -7.41 6.42 -2.14
CA ILE A 263 -6.47 5.30 -1.93
C ILE A 263 -7.17 3.95 -1.74
N TRP A 264 -8.50 3.92 -1.81
CA TRP A 264 -9.26 2.69 -1.73
C TRP A 264 -8.96 1.77 -2.92
N VAL A 265 -8.74 0.48 -2.63
CA VAL A 265 -8.55 -0.58 -3.63
C VAL A 265 -9.79 -1.46 -3.64
N TYR A 266 -10.46 -1.55 -4.78
CA TYR A 266 -11.62 -2.41 -4.98
C TYR A 266 -11.15 -3.79 -5.42
N GLY A 267 -10.70 -4.59 -4.46
CA GLY A 267 -10.20 -5.94 -4.72
C GLY A 267 -11.33 -6.89 -5.12
N LEU A 268 -11.03 -7.78 -6.05
CA LEU A 268 -11.96 -8.77 -6.58
C LEU A 268 -11.54 -10.19 -6.20
N GLU A 269 -10.25 -10.49 -6.33
CA GLU A 269 -9.71 -11.82 -6.09
C GLU A 269 -8.18 -11.77 -5.95
N ILE A 270 -7.62 -12.67 -5.15
CA ILE A 270 -6.18 -12.81 -4.97
C ILE A 270 -5.74 -14.17 -5.52
N PHE A 271 -4.64 -14.17 -6.26
CA PHE A 271 -3.99 -15.36 -6.82
C PHE A 271 -2.60 -15.49 -6.20
N LEU A 272 -2.40 -16.47 -5.31
CA LEU A 272 -1.06 -16.81 -4.84
C LEU A 272 -0.46 -17.82 -5.82
N ALA A 273 0.54 -17.35 -6.56
CA ALA A 273 1.09 -18.10 -7.66
C ALA A 273 2.04 -19.22 -7.18
N GLY A 274 2.88 -18.93 -6.19
CA GLY A 274 3.86 -19.90 -5.71
C GLY A 274 4.98 -19.23 -4.94
N TYR A 275 6.01 -20.00 -4.62
CA TYR A 275 7.15 -19.52 -3.83
C TYR A 275 8.50 -20.05 -4.33
N LEU A 276 9.56 -19.38 -3.95
CA LEU A 276 10.95 -19.85 -4.03
C LEU A 276 11.75 -19.38 -2.83
N SER A 277 12.84 -20.11 -2.50
CA SER A 277 13.81 -19.60 -1.54
C SER A 277 14.56 -18.39 -2.13
N TYR A 278 15.09 -17.54 -1.25
CA TYR A 278 15.96 -16.43 -1.63
C TYR A 278 17.13 -16.92 -2.51
N GLU A 279 17.79 -18.02 -2.10
CA GLU A 279 18.92 -18.59 -2.83
C GLU A 279 18.49 -19.11 -4.22
N ASP A 280 17.45 -19.96 -4.32
CA ASP A 280 16.94 -20.51 -5.58
C ASP A 280 16.52 -19.39 -6.55
N PHE A 281 15.89 -18.33 -6.02
CA PHE A 281 15.49 -17.18 -6.84
C PHE A 281 16.70 -16.45 -7.39
N GLY A 282 17.69 -16.13 -6.55
CA GLY A 282 18.92 -15.44 -6.95
C GLY A 282 19.73 -16.18 -8.01
N GLN A 283 19.79 -17.53 -7.91
CA GLN A 283 20.51 -18.37 -8.87
C GLN A 283 19.80 -18.49 -10.23
N ARG A 284 18.49 -18.41 -10.27
CA ARG A 284 17.68 -18.71 -11.47
C ARG A 284 17.11 -17.48 -12.17
N ALA A 285 16.98 -16.36 -11.44
CA ALA A 285 16.43 -15.14 -11.98
C ALA A 285 17.42 -14.43 -12.92
N VAL A 286 16.88 -13.81 -13.95
CA VAL A 286 17.62 -12.96 -14.88
C VAL A 286 17.38 -11.50 -14.63
N ALA A 287 18.37 -10.65 -14.90
CA ALA A 287 18.24 -9.22 -14.74
C ALA A 287 17.29 -8.63 -15.81
N LEU A 288 16.33 -7.84 -15.35
CA LEU A 288 15.41 -7.08 -16.18
C LEU A 288 15.70 -5.60 -16.05
N ALA A 289 15.93 -4.93 -17.17
CA ALA A 289 16.25 -3.50 -17.20
C ALA A 289 15.07 -2.63 -16.75
N PRO A 290 15.32 -1.40 -16.25
CA PRO A 290 14.28 -0.39 -16.12
C PRO A 290 13.57 -0.14 -17.47
N ASN A 291 12.34 0.35 -17.42
CA ASN A 291 11.46 0.60 -18.58
C ASN A 291 11.04 -0.64 -19.39
N SER A 292 11.27 -1.84 -18.89
CA SER A 292 10.76 -3.06 -19.50
C SER A 292 9.24 -3.17 -19.33
N LYS A 293 8.55 -3.56 -20.41
CA LYS A 293 7.11 -3.87 -20.37
C LYS A 293 6.95 -5.30 -19.83
N VAL A 294 6.07 -5.45 -18.84
CA VAL A 294 5.76 -6.73 -18.19
C VAL A 294 4.26 -6.86 -17.95
N PHE A 295 3.80 -8.05 -17.59
CA PHE A 295 2.38 -8.28 -17.33
C PHE A 295 1.81 -7.33 -16.27
N GLN A 296 2.54 -7.12 -15.16
CA GLN A 296 2.09 -6.31 -14.02
C GLN A 296 2.22 -4.80 -14.22
N TYR A 297 3.07 -4.37 -15.13
CA TYR A 297 3.43 -2.97 -15.30
C TYR A 297 3.62 -2.63 -16.78
N GLU A 298 3.10 -1.50 -17.18
CA GLU A 298 3.39 -0.96 -18.50
C GLU A 298 4.89 -0.73 -18.69
N HIS A 299 5.55 -0.21 -17.64
CA HIS A 299 6.99 -0.04 -17.59
C HIS A 299 7.53 -0.30 -16.19
N THR A 300 8.59 -1.10 -16.07
CA THR A 300 9.34 -1.25 -14.81
C THR A 300 10.14 0.04 -14.53
N ARG A 301 10.18 0.45 -13.28
CA ARG A 301 10.86 1.72 -12.91
C ARG A 301 12.31 1.54 -12.49
N VAL A 302 12.62 0.37 -11.98
CA VAL A 302 13.95 0.01 -11.46
C VAL A 302 14.42 -1.28 -12.10
N LYS A 303 15.71 -1.55 -12.00
CA LYS A 303 16.27 -2.86 -12.34
C LYS A 303 15.65 -3.92 -11.44
N ASN A 304 15.14 -4.99 -12.05
CA ASN A 304 14.56 -6.12 -11.32
C ASN A 304 15.33 -7.40 -11.62
N LEU A 305 15.21 -8.37 -10.74
CA LEU A 305 15.43 -9.78 -11.03
C LEU A 305 14.08 -10.38 -11.42
N SER A 306 14.07 -11.22 -12.43
CA SER A 306 12.86 -11.74 -13.07
C SER A 306 12.96 -13.24 -13.31
N LEU A 307 11.88 -13.95 -12.99
CA LEU A 307 11.72 -15.38 -13.25
C LEU A 307 10.26 -15.64 -13.69
N PRO A 308 9.98 -16.45 -14.71
CA PRO A 308 8.60 -16.84 -15.03
C PRO A 308 7.91 -17.50 -13.86
N VAL A 309 6.64 -17.15 -13.60
CA VAL A 309 5.83 -17.75 -12.52
C VAL A 309 5.77 -19.27 -12.65
N SER A 310 5.75 -19.82 -13.86
CA SER A 310 5.79 -21.28 -14.11
C SER A 310 7.01 -22.00 -13.49
N ASN A 311 8.04 -21.25 -13.12
CA ASN A 311 9.25 -21.77 -12.49
C ASN A 311 9.20 -21.75 -10.94
N LEU A 312 8.13 -21.25 -10.35
CA LEU A 312 7.92 -21.28 -8.91
C LEU A 312 7.54 -22.69 -8.41
N LYS A 313 7.66 -22.91 -7.13
CA LYS A 313 7.14 -24.09 -6.43
C LYS A 313 5.66 -23.84 -6.03
N PRO A 314 4.78 -24.87 -6.14
CA PRO A 314 3.37 -24.74 -5.74
C PRO A 314 3.21 -24.45 -4.25
N MET A 315 2.27 -23.57 -3.88
CA MET A 315 1.99 -23.23 -2.46
C MET A 315 1.65 -24.48 -1.61
N LYS A 316 0.99 -25.48 -2.19
CA LYS A 316 0.67 -26.75 -1.50
C LYS A 316 1.92 -27.41 -0.92
N LYS A 317 3.03 -27.43 -1.66
CA LYS A 317 4.29 -28.02 -1.19
C LYS A 317 4.91 -27.29 0.01
N LEU A 318 4.59 -26.01 0.16
CA LEU A 318 5.02 -25.24 1.32
C LEU A 318 4.29 -25.70 2.59
N PHE A 319 3.04 -26.14 2.46
CA PHE A 319 2.18 -26.52 3.58
C PHE A 319 2.28 -28.03 3.94
N GLU A 320 2.70 -28.88 3.00
CA GLU A 320 2.82 -30.33 3.20
C GLU A 320 3.90 -30.74 4.24
N GLY A 321 4.79 -29.82 4.60
CA GLY A 321 5.88 -30.06 5.57
C GLY A 321 5.63 -29.47 6.96
N MET A 322 4.40 -28.99 7.26
CA MET A 322 4.08 -28.21 8.45
C MET A 322 3.08 -28.91 9.38
#